data_ef9c841aeb77353fec96bf9a3898921a
#
_entry.id   ef9c841aeb77353fec96bf9a3898921a
#
_cell.length_a   1.000
_cell.length_b   1.000
_cell.length_c   1.000
_cell.angle_alpha   90.00
_cell.angle_beta   90.00
_cell.angle_gamma   90.00
#
_symmetry.space_group_name_H-M   'P 1'
#
loop_
_entity.id
_entity.type
_entity.pdbx_description
1 polymer ?
#
loop_
_entity_poly.entity_id
_entity_poly.type
_entity_poly.pdbx_seq_one_letter_code
_entity_poly.pdbx_strand_id
1 'polypeptide(L)'
;NRRPCLNMVHVEYTGAVGDNGRTLKSHKEFKSPRKDFNISGHIHQYQHLKKRRVIYNGSPYQTNFGDSLPKGFIEFRAKEKEGQLAVQHRFVDNKPGFRLLTEHIETASQFAKLSTEPGIRYRIYTAEGVVVPENLMLSNPNIVQLWENKDGKAVKNNNELADFMEQTTDIPKIDPYKGLVGAFKSSGHTKSEYMRGKEMVREVISELGLSTEI
;
A
#
# COMPACT_ATOMS: atom_id res chain seq x y z
N ASN A 1 3.08 -40.73 -2.77
CA ASN A 1 2.21 -39.70 -3.36
C ASN A 1 1.88 -38.63 -2.31
N ARG A 2 2.50 -37.44 -2.45
CA ARG A 2 2.18 -36.27 -1.62
C ARG A 2 0.73 -35.78 -1.90
N ARG A 3 -0.02 -35.42 -0.87
CA ARG A 3 -1.34 -34.77 -1.04
C ARG A 3 -1.19 -33.41 -1.72
N PRO A 4 -2.19 -32.94 -2.48
CA PRO A 4 -2.18 -31.60 -3.02
C PRO A 4 -2.23 -30.57 -1.90
N CYS A 5 -1.54 -29.43 -2.08
CA CYS A 5 -1.42 -28.38 -1.09
C CYS A 5 -2.00 -27.04 -1.59
N LEU A 6 -2.53 -26.27 -0.65
CA LEU A 6 -2.77 -24.85 -0.84
C LEU A 6 -1.54 -24.11 -0.30
N ASN A 7 -0.83 -23.43 -1.18
CA ASN A 7 0.35 -22.66 -0.81
C ASN A 7 -0.01 -21.18 -0.69
N MET A 8 0.39 -20.55 0.39
CA MET A 8 0.35 -19.07 0.55
C MET A 8 1.75 -18.55 0.34
N VAL A 9 1.93 -17.65 -0.63
CA VAL A 9 3.22 -17.15 -1.05
C VAL A 9 3.15 -15.62 -1.27
N HIS A 10 4.31 -14.98 -1.37
CA HIS A 10 4.41 -13.55 -1.67
C HIS A 10 5.44 -13.36 -2.79
N VAL A 11 5.04 -13.66 -4.02
CA VAL A 11 5.93 -13.70 -5.18
C VAL A 11 5.24 -13.23 -6.45
N GLU A 12 6.05 -12.87 -7.43
CA GLU A 12 5.61 -12.59 -8.79
C GLU A 12 5.52 -13.87 -9.62
N TYR A 13 4.51 -13.91 -10.47
CA TYR A 13 4.38 -14.94 -11.52
C TYR A 13 4.34 -14.26 -12.89
N THR A 14 5.03 -14.84 -13.85
CA THR A 14 4.96 -14.38 -15.26
C THR A 14 3.52 -14.41 -15.78
N GLY A 15 3.11 -13.33 -16.40
CA GLY A 15 1.76 -13.16 -16.92
C GLY A 15 0.80 -12.47 -15.94
N ALA A 16 1.21 -12.20 -14.72
CA ALA A 16 0.49 -11.29 -13.83
C ALA A 16 0.64 -9.85 -14.33
N VAL A 17 -0.33 -9.02 -14.03
CA VAL A 17 -0.30 -7.59 -14.32
C VAL A 17 0.07 -6.85 -13.03
N GLY A 18 1.16 -6.11 -13.05
CA GLY A 18 1.57 -5.29 -11.91
C GLY A 18 0.67 -4.07 -11.72
N ASP A 19 0.81 -3.39 -10.59
CA ASP A 19 0.00 -2.21 -10.25
C ASP A 19 0.18 -1.04 -11.25
N ASN A 20 1.28 -1.05 -12.01
CA ASN A 20 1.53 -0.11 -13.11
C ASN A 20 0.93 -0.54 -14.46
N GLY A 21 0.09 -1.58 -14.50
CA GLY A 21 -0.55 -2.12 -15.69
C GLY A 21 0.35 -2.96 -16.62
N ARG A 22 1.62 -3.17 -16.27
CA ARG A 22 2.56 -3.95 -17.10
C ARG A 22 2.47 -5.44 -16.78
N THR A 23 2.51 -6.27 -17.82
CA THR A 23 2.61 -7.72 -17.65
C THR A 23 4.00 -8.09 -17.16
N LEU A 24 4.05 -8.81 -16.07
CA LEU A 24 5.29 -9.23 -15.42
C LEU A 24 5.95 -10.41 -16.14
N LYS A 25 7.28 -10.41 -16.12
CA LYS A 25 8.14 -11.53 -16.52
C LYS A 25 9.04 -11.85 -15.33
N SER A 26 8.59 -12.74 -14.47
CA SER A 26 9.35 -13.10 -13.28
C SER A 26 10.45 -14.12 -13.60
N HIS A 27 11.64 -13.90 -13.04
CA HIS A 27 12.77 -14.82 -13.15
C HIS A 27 12.86 -15.80 -11.97
N LYS A 28 12.12 -15.53 -10.87
CA LYS A 28 12.14 -16.31 -9.63
C LYS A 28 10.73 -16.69 -9.19
N GLU A 29 10.02 -17.43 -10.04
CA GLU A 29 8.68 -17.90 -9.69
C GLU A 29 8.74 -19.02 -8.64
N PHE A 30 7.80 -19.01 -7.71
CA PHE A 30 7.57 -20.17 -6.85
C PHE A 30 7.01 -21.32 -7.69
N LYS A 31 7.76 -22.41 -7.76
CA LYS A 31 7.37 -23.63 -8.49
C LYS A 31 6.71 -24.61 -7.55
N SER A 32 5.44 -24.87 -7.77
CA SER A 32 4.69 -25.92 -7.08
C SER A 32 4.22 -27.00 -8.06
N PRO A 33 4.03 -28.25 -7.59
CA PRO A 33 3.41 -29.29 -8.41
C PRO A 33 2.05 -28.84 -8.97
N ARG A 34 1.72 -29.30 -10.17
CA ARG A 34 0.46 -28.91 -10.85
C ARG A 34 -0.81 -29.29 -10.09
N LYS A 35 -0.73 -30.25 -9.16
CA LYS A 35 -1.85 -30.62 -8.29
C LYS A 35 -2.16 -29.61 -7.18
N ASP A 36 -1.20 -28.73 -6.86
CA ASP A 36 -1.34 -27.69 -5.85
C ASP A 36 -2.09 -26.48 -6.37
N PHE A 37 -2.46 -25.60 -5.47
CA PHE A 37 -3.01 -24.28 -5.76
C PHE A 37 -2.26 -23.22 -4.97
N ASN A 38 -2.03 -22.04 -5.56
CA ASN A 38 -1.27 -20.99 -4.92
C ASN A 38 -2.14 -19.75 -4.73
N ILE A 39 -2.04 -19.14 -3.56
CA ILE A 39 -2.55 -17.80 -3.28
C ILE A 39 -1.34 -16.91 -3.04
N SER A 40 -1.19 -15.85 -3.82
CA SER A 40 -0.06 -14.95 -3.71
C SER A 40 -0.49 -13.55 -3.28
N GLY A 41 0.29 -12.93 -2.40
CA GLY A 41 0.33 -11.49 -2.19
C GLY A 41 1.18 -10.79 -3.24
N HIS A 42 1.81 -9.67 -2.89
CA HIS A 42 2.70 -8.84 -3.69
C HIS A 42 1.98 -7.87 -4.66
N ILE A 43 1.07 -8.34 -5.48
CA ILE A 43 0.31 -7.50 -6.41
C ILE A 43 -0.98 -7.03 -5.73
N HIS A 44 -1.22 -5.72 -5.74
CA HIS A 44 -2.35 -5.09 -5.05
C HIS A 44 -3.66 -5.19 -5.83
N GLN A 45 -3.63 -5.70 -7.05
CA GLN A 45 -4.82 -5.95 -7.87
C GLN A 45 -5.20 -7.43 -7.82
N TYR A 46 -6.49 -7.72 -7.54
CA TYR A 46 -7.00 -9.08 -7.62
C TYR A 46 -6.86 -9.65 -9.04
N GLN A 47 -6.27 -10.84 -9.16
CA GLN A 47 -6.07 -11.52 -10.43
C GLN A 47 -6.14 -13.03 -10.27
N HIS A 48 -6.65 -13.73 -11.29
CA HIS A 48 -6.65 -15.19 -11.33
C HIS A 48 -5.90 -15.70 -12.56
N LEU A 49 -4.70 -16.19 -12.36
CA LEU A 49 -3.89 -16.83 -13.40
C LEU A 49 -4.27 -18.32 -13.50
N LYS A 50 -5.40 -18.61 -14.17
CA LYS A 50 -6.00 -19.96 -14.25
C LYS A 50 -5.01 -21.05 -14.68
N LYS A 51 -4.23 -20.80 -15.76
CA LYS A 51 -3.26 -21.78 -16.29
C LYS A 51 -2.14 -22.11 -15.30
N ARG A 52 -1.81 -21.18 -14.39
CA ARG A 52 -0.77 -21.35 -13.36
C ARG A 52 -1.33 -21.81 -12.02
N ARG A 53 -2.65 -21.87 -11.88
CA ARG A 53 -3.34 -22.19 -10.62
C ARG A 53 -2.92 -21.26 -9.48
N VAL A 54 -2.90 -19.95 -9.79
CA VAL A 54 -2.51 -18.89 -8.87
C VAL A 54 -3.59 -17.83 -8.81
N ILE A 55 -3.93 -17.40 -7.60
CA ILE A 55 -4.74 -16.21 -7.35
C ILE A 55 -3.88 -15.20 -6.60
N TYR A 56 -3.86 -13.96 -7.10
CA TYR A 56 -3.47 -12.79 -6.30
C TYR A 56 -4.69 -12.28 -5.57
N ASN A 57 -4.62 -12.21 -4.25
CA ASN A 57 -5.73 -11.72 -3.43
C ASN A 57 -5.94 -10.21 -3.53
N GLY A 58 -4.95 -9.47 -4.04
CA GLY A 58 -4.96 -8.02 -4.03
C GLY A 58 -4.69 -7.44 -2.64
N SER A 59 -4.95 -6.16 -2.48
CA SER A 59 -4.92 -5.45 -1.20
C SER A 59 -6.34 -5.13 -0.72
N PRO A 60 -6.58 -5.08 0.60
CA PRO A 60 -7.91 -4.80 1.15
C PRO A 60 -8.32 -3.32 1.00
N TYR A 61 -7.38 -2.43 0.73
CA TYR A 61 -7.58 -0.98 0.50
C TYR A 61 -6.49 -0.46 -0.45
N GLN A 62 -6.66 0.77 -0.95
CA GLN A 62 -5.64 1.43 -1.76
C GLN A 62 -4.44 1.80 -0.88
N THR A 63 -3.24 1.47 -1.31
CA THR A 63 -1.97 1.80 -0.63
C THR A 63 -1.30 3.02 -1.24
N ASN A 64 -1.66 3.36 -2.47
CA ASN A 64 -1.15 4.52 -3.19
C ASN A 64 -2.17 5.02 -4.23
N PHE A 65 -1.94 6.21 -4.79
CA PHE A 65 -2.82 6.82 -5.79
C PHE A 65 -2.83 6.11 -7.16
N GLY A 66 -1.93 5.17 -7.40
CA GLY A 66 -1.91 4.35 -8.59
C GLY A 66 -2.74 3.08 -8.47
N ASP A 67 -3.20 2.74 -7.27
CA ASP A 67 -3.99 1.55 -7.02
C ASP A 67 -5.41 1.70 -7.58
N SER A 68 -5.80 0.78 -8.46
CA SER A 68 -7.16 0.71 -8.98
C SER A 68 -8.15 0.14 -7.97
N LEU A 69 -9.42 0.48 -8.13
CA LEU A 69 -10.56 -0.15 -7.45
C LEU A 69 -11.15 -1.26 -8.33
N PRO A 70 -11.87 -2.27 -7.80
CA PRO A 70 -12.21 -2.45 -6.38
C PRO A 70 -11.05 -3.02 -5.55
N LYS A 71 -11.11 -2.82 -4.24
CA LYS A 71 -10.21 -3.40 -3.24
C LYS A 71 -10.98 -4.32 -2.30
N GLY A 72 -10.31 -5.39 -1.83
CA GLY A 72 -11.05 -6.37 -1.03
C GLY A 72 -10.22 -7.59 -0.66
N PHE A 73 -10.92 -8.68 -0.48
CA PHE A 73 -10.33 -9.97 -0.11
C PHE A 73 -11.00 -11.10 -0.88
N ILE A 74 -10.42 -12.28 -0.81
CA ILE A 74 -11.01 -13.47 -1.39
C ILE A 74 -11.55 -14.40 -0.30
N GLU A 75 -12.75 -14.90 -0.51
CA GLU A 75 -13.25 -16.08 0.17
C GLU A 75 -13.00 -17.29 -0.72
N PHE A 76 -12.54 -18.38 -0.15
CA PHE A 76 -12.33 -19.59 -0.92
C PHE A 76 -12.73 -20.85 -0.15
N ARG A 77 -13.07 -21.89 -0.91
CA ARG A 77 -13.26 -23.25 -0.42
C ARG A 77 -12.36 -24.17 -1.25
N ALA A 78 -11.59 -25.00 -0.57
CA ALA A 78 -10.69 -25.94 -1.21
C ALA A 78 -11.05 -27.36 -0.81
N LYS A 79 -11.06 -28.28 -1.79
CA LYS A 79 -11.20 -29.72 -1.54
C LYS A 79 -10.34 -30.50 -2.50
N GLU A 80 -9.89 -31.66 -2.07
CA GLU A 80 -9.23 -32.60 -2.96
C GLU A 80 -10.27 -33.27 -3.88
N LYS A 81 -9.99 -33.26 -5.17
CA LYS A 81 -10.76 -33.97 -6.19
C LYS A 81 -9.79 -34.58 -7.19
N GLU A 82 -9.88 -35.92 -7.39
CA GLU A 82 -9.06 -36.64 -8.37
C GLU A 82 -7.53 -36.38 -8.20
N GLY A 83 -7.07 -36.32 -6.96
CA GLY A 83 -5.65 -36.08 -6.65
C GLY A 83 -5.15 -34.66 -6.90
N GLN A 84 -6.04 -33.71 -7.16
CA GLN A 84 -5.75 -32.30 -7.31
C GLN A 84 -6.55 -31.44 -6.31
N LEU A 85 -6.07 -30.25 -6.01
CA LEU A 85 -6.81 -29.30 -5.19
C LEU A 85 -7.80 -28.52 -6.06
N ALA A 86 -9.09 -28.77 -5.88
CA ALA A 86 -10.14 -27.96 -6.47
C ALA A 86 -10.42 -26.76 -5.55
N VAL A 87 -10.31 -25.53 -6.10
CA VAL A 87 -10.54 -24.29 -5.36
C VAL A 87 -11.69 -23.52 -6.02
N GLN A 88 -12.72 -23.26 -5.24
CA GLN A 88 -13.77 -22.30 -5.55
C GLN A 88 -13.48 -21.01 -4.78
N HIS A 89 -13.59 -19.88 -5.41
CA HIS A 89 -13.32 -18.61 -4.77
C HIS A 89 -14.24 -17.52 -5.31
N ARG A 90 -14.44 -16.49 -4.49
CA ARG A 90 -15.05 -15.23 -4.89
C ARG A 90 -14.26 -14.06 -4.34
N PHE A 91 -14.19 -13.00 -5.09
CA PHE A 91 -13.71 -11.72 -4.59
C PHE A 91 -14.83 -11.02 -3.82
N VAL A 92 -14.52 -10.47 -2.66
CA VAL A 92 -15.43 -9.68 -1.83
C VAL A 92 -14.90 -8.25 -1.79
N ASP A 93 -15.65 -7.33 -2.39
CA ASP A 93 -15.33 -5.92 -2.36
C ASP A 93 -15.45 -5.38 -0.92
N ASN A 94 -14.35 -4.87 -0.39
CA ASN A 94 -14.28 -4.35 0.98
C ASN A 94 -14.98 -3.00 1.15
N LYS A 95 -15.24 -2.28 0.04
CA LYS A 95 -15.80 -0.91 0.04
C LYS A 95 -15.16 -0.05 1.13
N PRO A 96 -13.82 0.12 1.13
CA PRO A 96 -13.13 0.81 2.20
C PRO A 96 -13.66 2.23 2.34
N GLY A 97 -13.86 2.69 3.58
CA GLY A 97 -14.24 4.07 3.87
C GLY A 97 -13.15 5.09 3.53
N PHE A 98 -11.97 4.61 3.11
CA PHE A 98 -10.84 5.43 2.68
C PHE A 98 -10.58 5.24 1.19
N ARG A 99 -10.45 6.35 0.45
CA ARG A 99 -10.19 6.35 -1.00
C ARG A 99 -9.12 7.35 -1.38
N LEU A 100 -8.21 6.95 -2.25
CA LEU A 100 -7.20 7.78 -2.88
C LEU A 100 -7.65 8.06 -4.32
N LEU A 101 -7.96 9.31 -4.63
CA LEU A 101 -8.49 9.73 -5.92
C LEU A 101 -7.47 10.63 -6.62
N THR A 102 -7.27 10.38 -7.91
CA THR A 102 -6.49 11.28 -8.77
C THR A 102 -7.44 12.04 -9.67
N GLU A 103 -7.42 13.37 -9.58
CA GLU A 103 -8.29 14.26 -10.36
C GLU A 103 -7.46 15.14 -11.28
N HIS A 104 -7.98 15.33 -12.49
CA HIS A 104 -7.43 16.24 -13.48
C HIS A 104 -8.36 17.45 -13.60
N ILE A 105 -7.87 18.61 -13.20
CA ILE A 105 -8.64 19.86 -13.13
C ILE A 105 -8.33 20.69 -14.38
N GLU A 106 -9.33 20.91 -15.19
CA GLU A 106 -9.26 21.69 -16.43
C GLU A 106 -9.77 23.12 -16.25
N THR A 107 -10.59 23.37 -15.22
CA THR A 107 -11.13 24.69 -14.91
C THR A 107 -11.17 24.93 -13.40
N ALA A 108 -10.96 26.18 -12.97
CA ALA A 108 -10.97 26.53 -11.54
C ALA A 108 -12.29 26.16 -10.82
N SER A 109 -13.42 26.17 -11.53
CA SER A 109 -14.72 25.80 -10.96
C SER A 109 -14.81 24.32 -10.52
N GLN A 110 -13.95 23.44 -11.03
CA GLN A 110 -13.94 22.03 -10.65
C GLN A 110 -13.42 21.82 -9.23
N PHE A 111 -12.60 22.73 -8.70
CA PHE A 111 -12.17 22.63 -7.30
C PHE A 111 -13.34 22.64 -6.31
N ALA A 112 -14.39 23.42 -6.60
CA ALA A 112 -15.58 23.47 -5.76
C ALA A 112 -16.40 22.15 -5.73
N LYS A 113 -16.13 21.23 -6.65
CA LYS A 113 -16.80 19.92 -6.72
C LYS A 113 -16.08 18.84 -5.94
N LEU A 114 -14.87 19.10 -5.46
CA LEU A 114 -14.11 18.13 -4.67
C LEU A 114 -14.76 17.96 -3.30
N SER A 115 -15.00 16.72 -2.93
CA SER A 115 -15.60 16.40 -1.64
C SER A 115 -14.64 16.74 -0.48
N THR A 116 -15.22 17.28 0.58
CA THR A 116 -14.54 17.50 1.87
C THR A 116 -14.85 16.37 2.89
N GLU A 117 -15.58 15.34 2.46
CA GLU A 117 -15.92 14.21 3.34
C GLU A 117 -14.68 13.50 3.88
N PRO A 118 -14.70 13.06 5.14
CA PRO A 118 -13.63 12.24 5.71
C PRO A 118 -13.40 10.96 4.91
N GLY A 119 -12.15 10.48 4.87
CA GLY A 119 -11.80 9.23 4.20
C GLY A 119 -11.49 9.37 2.71
N ILE A 120 -11.63 10.53 2.11
CA ILE A 120 -11.17 10.79 0.75
C ILE A 120 -9.84 11.55 0.81
N ARG A 121 -8.92 11.23 -0.10
CA ARG A 121 -7.67 11.99 -0.32
C ARG A 121 -7.48 12.19 -1.80
N TYR A 122 -7.16 13.41 -2.18
CA TYR A 122 -6.96 13.80 -3.57
C TYR A 122 -5.50 14.04 -3.89
N ARG A 123 -5.10 13.49 -5.04
CA ARG A 123 -3.95 13.96 -5.80
C ARG A 123 -4.50 14.69 -7.03
N ILE A 124 -4.12 15.94 -7.20
CA ILE A 124 -4.65 16.82 -8.23
C ILE A 124 -3.57 17.16 -9.24
N TYR A 125 -3.93 17.11 -10.51
CA TYR A 125 -3.18 17.67 -11.62
C TYR A 125 -4.02 18.76 -12.27
N THR A 126 -3.47 19.97 -12.46
CA THR A 126 -4.17 21.04 -13.18
C THR A 126 -3.73 21.08 -14.63
N ALA A 127 -4.64 21.46 -15.52
CA ALA A 127 -4.28 21.85 -16.88
C ALA A 127 -3.52 23.19 -16.86
N GLU A 128 -2.87 23.49 -17.98
CA GLU A 128 -2.18 24.77 -18.18
C GLU A 128 -3.14 25.96 -18.05
N GLY A 129 -2.72 27.00 -17.37
CA GLY A 129 -3.50 28.24 -17.17
C GLY A 129 -4.64 28.15 -16.16
N VAL A 130 -4.83 27.01 -15.49
CA VAL A 130 -5.81 26.90 -14.40
C VAL A 130 -5.29 27.64 -13.17
N VAL A 131 -6.06 28.64 -12.73
CA VAL A 131 -5.76 29.39 -11.51
C VAL A 131 -6.19 28.58 -10.30
N VAL A 132 -5.22 28.23 -9.46
CA VAL A 132 -5.46 27.54 -8.19
C VAL A 132 -5.84 28.57 -7.13
N PRO A 133 -6.97 28.40 -6.39
CA PRO A 133 -7.32 29.28 -5.28
C PRO A 133 -6.24 29.29 -4.20
N GLU A 134 -5.84 30.46 -3.72
CA GLU A 134 -4.75 30.62 -2.72
C GLU A 134 -4.95 29.78 -1.46
N ASN A 135 -6.19 29.65 -0.98
CA ASN A 135 -6.52 28.91 0.23
C ASN A 135 -7.07 27.52 -0.03
N LEU A 136 -6.84 26.95 -1.23
CA LEU A 136 -7.45 25.69 -1.64
C LEU A 136 -7.17 24.54 -0.64
N MET A 137 -5.94 24.34 -0.25
CA MET A 137 -5.56 23.24 0.66
C MET A 137 -6.04 23.49 2.09
N LEU A 138 -6.22 24.73 2.50
CA LEU A 138 -6.80 25.06 3.81
C LEU A 138 -8.32 24.83 3.82
N SER A 139 -9.00 25.15 2.70
CA SER A 139 -10.44 24.95 2.56
C SER A 139 -10.84 23.50 2.31
N ASN A 140 -9.94 22.69 1.72
CA ASN A 140 -10.16 21.27 1.49
C ASN A 140 -8.93 20.43 1.93
N PRO A 141 -8.89 19.98 3.20
CA PRO A 141 -7.78 19.20 3.76
C PRO A 141 -7.64 17.79 3.14
N ASN A 142 -8.58 17.40 2.29
CA ASN A 142 -8.50 16.15 1.55
C ASN A 142 -7.50 16.22 0.37
N ILE A 143 -7.09 17.41 -0.04
CA ILE A 143 -6.07 17.60 -1.09
C ILE A 143 -4.70 17.43 -0.44
N VAL A 144 -4.03 16.32 -0.74
CA VAL A 144 -2.72 15.99 -0.16
C VAL A 144 -1.57 16.17 -1.14
N GLN A 145 -1.87 16.23 -2.45
CA GLN A 145 -0.89 16.47 -3.49
C GLN A 145 -1.52 17.37 -4.58
N LEU A 146 -0.83 18.44 -4.93
CA LEU A 146 -1.23 19.33 -6.01
C LEU A 146 -0.06 19.52 -6.98
N TRP A 147 -0.32 19.26 -8.26
CA TRP A 147 0.61 19.44 -9.35
C TRP A 147 0.07 20.46 -10.32
N GLU A 148 0.63 21.66 -10.27
CA GLU A 148 0.25 22.72 -11.16
C GLU A 148 1.03 22.61 -12.46
N ASN A 149 0.33 22.68 -13.59
CA ASN A 149 0.96 22.77 -14.89
C ASN A 149 1.17 24.26 -15.23
N LYS A 150 2.32 24.78 -14.81
CA LYS A 150 2.77 26.13 -15.18
C LYS A 150 3.73 25.98 -16.37
N ASP A 151 3.45 26.65 -17.46
CA ASP A 151 4.31 26.66 -18.67
C ASP A 151 4.52 25.27 -19.33
N GLY A 152 3.49 24.43 -19.35
CA GLY A 152 3.55 23.09 -19.95
C GLY A 152 4.43 22.08 -19.20
N LYS A 153 4.93 22.45 -18.00
CA LYS A 153 5.68 21.55 -17.11
C LYS A 153 4.87 21.33 -15.83
N ALA A 154 4.57 20.09 -15.52
CA ALA A 154 3.93 19.76 -14.25
C ALA A 154 4.87 20.13 -13.09
N VAL A 155 4.51 21.15 -12.33
CA VAL A 155 5.24 21.57 -11.13
C VAL A 155 4.61 20.92 -9.90
N LYS A 156 5.41 20.23 -9.13
CA LYS A 156 4.98 19.65 -7.85
C LYS A 156 4.94 20.77 -6.82
N ASN A 157 3.73 21.22 -6.46
CA ASN A 157 3.57 22.15 -5.35
C ASN A 157 3.45 21.35 -4.04
N ASN A 158 4.59 20.88 -3.56
CA ASN A 158 4.71 20.25 -2.23
C ASN A 158 5.40 21.21 -1.25
N ASN A 159 5.35 22.53 -1.53
CA ASN A 159 6.25 23.46 -0.86
C ASN A 159 6.10 23.43 0.66
N GLU A 160 4.90 23.29 1.20
CA GLU A 160 4.76 23.24 2.66
C GLU A 160 5.19 21.90 3.27
N LEU A 161 4.96 20.77 2.59
CA LEU A 161 5.39 19.48 3.11
C LEU A 161 6.88 19.21 2.83
N ALA A 162 7.40 19.65 1.68
CA ALA A 162 8.81 19.55 1.34
C ALA A 162 9.62 20.59 2.14
N ASP A 163 9.15 21.81 2.29
CA ASP A 163 9.77 22.83 3.16
C ASP A 163 9.68 22.43 4.64
N PHE A 164 8.57 21.80 5.06
CA PHE A 164 8.47 21.17 6.37
C PHE A 164 9.42 19.98 6.50
N MET A 165 9.57 19.17 5.46
CA MET A 165 10.52 18.05 5.43
C MET A 165 11.97 18.51 5.25
N GLU A 166 12.26 19.63 4.54
CA GLU A 166 13.59 20.23 4.48
C GLU A 166 13.93 21.03 5.74
N GLN A 167 13.00 21.72 6.35
CA GLN A 167 13.19 22.38 7.65
C GLN A 167 13.27 21.37 8.80
N THR A 168 12.78 20.14 8.60
CA THR A 168 12.99 19.02 9.52
C THR A 168 14.24 18.19 9.20
N THR A 169 15.22 18.73 8.46
CA THR A 169 16.58 18.16 8.46
C THR A 169 17.25 18.21 9.82
N ASP A 170 16.72 19.01 10.73
CA ASP A 170 16.92 18.92 12.18
C ASP A 170 15.83 18.09 12.89
N ILE A 171 15.20 17.11 12.20
CA ILE A 171 14.59 16.02 12.95
C ILE A 171 15.74 15.43 13.76
N PRO A 172 15.75 15.58 15.08
CA PRO A 172 16.73 14.89 15.89
C PRO A 172 16.62 13.45 15.45
N LYS A 173 17.73 12.84 15.02
CA LYS A 173 17.75 11.43 14.59
C LYS A 173 16.97 10.69 15.65
N ILE A 174 15.69 10.45 15.39
CA ILE A 174 14.82 9.76 16.35
C ILE A 174 15.48 8.41 16.43
N ASP A 175 16.18 8.19 17.52
CA ASP A 175 16.71 6.89 17.82
C ASP A 175 15.50 5.95 17.83
N PRO A 176 15.36 5.06 16.81
CA PRO A 176 14.17 4.23 16.68
C PRO A 176 13.96 3.40 17.94
N TYR A 177 15.03 3.08 18.65
CA TYR A 177 15.02 2.39 19.91
C TYR A 177 14.39 3.24 21.02
N LYS A 178 14.75 4.52 21.15
CA LYS A 178 14.13 5.42 22.14
C LYS A 178 12.66 5.67 21.86
N GLY A 179 12.28 5.79 20.58
CA GLY A 179 10.88 5.92 20.17
C GLY A 179 10.04 4.71 20.56
N LEU A 180 10.50 3.49 20.23
CA LEU A 180 9.83 2.23 20.57
C LEU A 180 9.79 2.01 22.09
N VAL A 181 10.89 2.25 22.80
CA VAL A 181 10.94 2.15 24.26
C VAL A 181 10.01 3.16 24.93
N GLY A 182 9.90 4.38 24.37
CA GLY A 182 8.95 5.39 24.83
C GLY A 182 7.51 4.96 24.65
N ALA A 183 7.15 4.40 23.49
CA ALA A 183 5.82 3.86 23.22
C ALA A 183 5.46 2.71 24.16
N PHE A 184 6.38 1.79 24.43
CA PHE A 184 6.18 0.73 25.42
C PHE A 184 5.95 1.26 26.85
N LYS A 185 6.66 2.29 27.25
CA LYS A 185 6.48 2.92 28.58
C LYS A 185 5.11 3.58 28.74
N SER A 186 4.60 4.20 27.68
CA SER A 186 3.31 4.92 27.71
C SER A 186 2.10 4.00 27.60
N SER A 187 2.26 2.72 27.22
CA SER A 187 1.17 1.78 26.95
C SER A 187 0.72 0.97 28.17
N GLY A 188 1.19 1.27 29.38
CA GLY A 188 0.73 0.66 30.63
C GLY A 188 1.16 -0.80 30.85
N HIS A 189 2.18 -1.26 30.13
CA HIS A 189 2.74 -2.61 30.31
C HIS A 189 3.45 -2.81 31.64
N THR A 190 3.43 -4.04 32.14
CA THR A 190 4.18 -4.44 33.32
C THR A 190 5.70 -4.31 33.09
N LYS A 191 6.47 -4.21 34.16
CA LYS A 191 7.94 -4.13 34.07
C LYS A 191 8.54 -5.32 33.30
N SER A 192 7.95 -6.51 33.44
CA SER A 192 8.40 -7.74 32.74
C SER A 192 8.16 -7.65 31.24
N GLU A 193 6.95 -7.23 30.83
CA GLU A 193 6.62 -7.03 29.40
C GLU A 193 7.48 -5.94 28.75
N TYR A 194 7.74 -4.86 29.49
CA TYR A 194 8.64 -3.81 29.06
C TYR A 194 10.06 -4.32 28.82
N MET A 195 10.62 -5.11 29.75
CA MET A 195 11.97 -5.68 29.58
C MET A 195 12.05 -6.62 28.40
N ARG A 196 11.04 -7.48 28.20
CA ARG A 196 10.96 -8.38 27.05
C ARG A 196 10.83 -7.62 25.72
N GLY A 197 10.01 -6.60 25.67
CA GLY A 197 9.88 -5.72 24.50
C GLY A 197 11.20 -5.02 24.15
N LYS A 198 11.95 -4.60 25.18
CA LYS A 198 13.27 -3.98 25.02
C LYS A 198 14.31 -4.94 24.42
N GLU A 199 14.30 -6.21 24.81
CA GLU A 199 15.17 -7.24 24.22
C GLU A 199 14.81 -7.52 22.77
N MET A 200 13.55 -7.74 22.44
CA MET A 200 13.09 -7.93 21.07
C MET A 200 13.50 -6.79 20.13
N VAL A 201 13.38 -5.55 20.59
CA VAL A 201 13.81 -4.37 19.80
C VAL A 201 15.32 -4.37 19.57
N ARG A 202 16.12 -4.78 20.55
CA ARG A 202 17.57 -4.90 20.39
C ARG A 202 17.96 -5.97 19.38
N GLU A 203 17.29 -7.13 19.40
CA GLU A 203 17.52 -8.20 18.44
C GLU A 203 17.24 -7.72 17.01
N VAL A 204 16.08 -7.10 16.78
CA VAL A 204 15.70 -6.57 15.47
C VAL A 204 16.68 -5.51 14.96
N ILE A 205 17.11 -4.59 15.81
CA ILE A 205 18.10 -3.56 15.45
C ILE A 205 19.43 -4.19 15.08
N SER A 206 19.86 -5.22 15.84
CA SER A 206 21.07 -5.97 15.55
C SER A 206 21.00 -6.74 14.24
N GLU A 207 19.86 -7.39 13.95
CA GLU A 207 19.63 -8.09 12.68
C GLU A 207 19.62 -7.14 11.47
N LEU A 208 19.15 -5.92 11.65
CA LEU A 208 19.16 -4.89 10.61
C LEU A 208 20.54 -4.21 10.43
N GLY A 209 21.56 -4.60 11.20
CA GLY A 209 22.90 -4.02 11.12
C GLY A 209 22.97 -2.56 11.56
N LEU A 210 21.96 -2.09 12.32
CA LEU A 210 21.91 -0.73 12.85
C LEU A 210 22.69 -0.66 14.16
N SER A 211 23.57 0.34 14.29
CA SER A 211 24.36 0.55 15.51
C SER A 211 23.47 0.99 16.67
N THR A 212 23.54 0.25 17.78
CA THR A 212 22.98 0.65 19.07
C THR A 212 24.07 1.33 19.91
N GLU A 213 24.62 2.45 19.46
CA GLU A 213 25.38 3.28 20.38
C GLU A 213 24.43 3.88 21.43
N ILE A 214 24.44 3.31 22.61
CA ILE A 214 23.75 3.77 23.83
C ILE A 214 24.81 4.28 24.80
#